data_0eb5cb05effc1c12557e655a70e721b9
#
_entry.id   0eb5cb05effc1c12557e655a70e721b9
#
_cell.length_a   1.000
_cell.length_b   1.000
_cell.length_c   1.000
_cell.angle_alpha   90.00
_cell.angle_beta   90.00
_cell.angle_gamma   90.00
#
_symmetry.space_group_name_H-M   'P 1'
#
loop_
_entity.id
_entity.type
_entity.pdbx_description
1 polymer ?
#
loop_
_entity_poly.entity_id
_entity_poly.type
_entity_poly.pdbx_seq_one_letter_code
_entity_poly.pdbx_strand_id
1 'polypeptide(L)'
;MIPNSEYTRKLIHLSNLIIPILYYYVFQDKRLFLISLFFFVLIFLFIDLYREKNKYIKIFFNKFFNKMMRKHELNGALTGASWVMISAFVTILIFPKNIAILSLIFMSIGDTAAGLAGRKIGKLKIGEKTVEGFVFGFLVCAIISYNYKLIPFSISIYGSLVGMIFEVLPLPLDDNLKIPLSSASIMYAIEFYII
;
A
#
# COMPACT_ATOMS: atom_id res chain seq x y z
N MET A 1 -6.79 15.35 -18.33
CA MET A 1 -5.88 15.92 -17.31
C MET A 1 -6.17 15.26 -15.96
N ILE A 2 -5.16 14.86 -15.18
CA ILE A 2 -5.37 14.25 -13.86
C ILE A 2 -5.74 15.38 -12.87
N PRO A 3 -6.81 15.24 -12.05
CA PRO A 3 -7.17 16.27 -11.06
C PRO A 3 -6.08 16.48 -10.01
N ASN A 4 -5.89 17.70 -9.53
CA ASN A 4 -4.90 18.02 -8.49
C ASN A 4 -5.11 17.22 -7.20
N SER A 5 -6.37 16.93 -6.84
CA SER A 5 -6.71 16.09 -5.68
C SER A 5 -6.12 14.69 -5.76
N GLU A 6 -5.99 14.14 -6.97
CA GLU A 6 -5.39 12.84 -7.19
C GLU A 6 -3.88 12.85 -6.99
N TYR A 7 -3.20 13.89 -7.48
CA TYR A 7 -1.77 14.06 -7.20
C TYR A 7 -1.50 14.18 -5.70
N THR A 8 -2.31 14.96 -4.99
CA THR A 8 -2.19 15.10 -3.52
C THR A 8 -2.41 13.76 -2.82
N ARG A 9 -3.42 12.98 -3.24
CA ARG A 9 -3.69 11.64 -2.70
C ARG A 9 -2.50 10.70 -2.91
N LYS A 10 -1.92 10.69 -4.13
CA LYS A 10 -0.75 9.86 -4.44
C LYS A 10 0.51 10.32 -3.72
N LEU A 11 0.67 11.62 -3.47
CA LEU A 11 1.77 12.13 -2.65
C LEU A 11 1.67 11.65 -1.20
N ILE A 12 0.47 11.73 -0.61
CA ILE A 12 0.20 11.16 0.72
C ILE A 12 0.44 9.65 0.72
N HIS A 13 0.03 8.95 -0.34
CA HIS A 13 0.29 7.52 -0.44
C HIS A 13 1.79 7.19 -0.50
N LEU A 14 2.59 8.00 -1.20
CA LEU A 14 4.06 7.88 -1.19
C LEU A 14 4.67 8.16 0.20
N SER A 15 4.06 9.02 1.02
CA SER A 15 4.56 9.24 2.39
C SER A 15 4.51 7.98 3.27
N ASN A 16 3.72 6.97 2.89
CA ASN A 16 3.69 5.67 3.58
C ASN A 16 5.04 4.93 3.51
N LEU A 17 5.94 5.32 2.61
CA LEU A 17 7.33 4.84 2.59
C LEU A 17 8.06 5.10 3.90
N ILE A 18 7.59 6.03 4.72
CA ILE A 18 8.15 6.25 6.05
C ILE A 18 8.13 4.96 6.90
N ILE A 19 7.12 4.09 6.73
CA ILE A 19 6.97 2.86 7.50
C ILE A 19 8.11 1.88 7.19
N PRO A 20 8.34 1.42 5.93
CA PRO A 20 9.46 0.54 5.63
C PRO A 20 10.83 1.20 5.85
N ILE A 21 10.96 2.53 5.69
CA ILE A 21 12.20 3.27 5.98
C ILE A 21 12.50 3.24 7.49
N LEU A 22 11.53 3.56 8.35
CA LEU A 22 11.71 3.48 9.80
C LEU A 22 12.02 2.05 10.25
N TYR A 23 11.34 1.06 9.67
CA TYR A 23 11.60 -0.35 9.97
C TYR A 23 12.99 -0.79 9.56
N TYR A 24 13.53 -0.28 8.46
CA TYR A 24 14.85 -0.62 7.97
C TYR A 24 15.96 0.04 8.79
N TYR A 25 15.90 1.36 8.99
CA TYR A 25 17.00 2.15 9.54
C TYR A 25 16.93 2.38 11.04
N VAL A 26 15.74 2.47 11.61
CA VAL A 26 15.55 2.90 13.02
C VAL A 26 15.25 1.70 13.91
N PHE A 27 14.31 0.85 13.50
CA PHE A 27 13.85 -0.25 14.34
C PHE A 27 14.55 -1.56 13.97
N GLN A 28 15.61 -1.92 14.74
CA GLN A 28 16.28 -3.20 14.57
C GLN A 28 15.44 -4.37 15.12
N ASP A 29 14.68 -4.13 16.17
CA ASP A 29 13.81 -5.13 16.80
C ASP A 29 12.42 -5.09 16.19
N LYS A 30 12.01 -6.25 15.63
CA LYS A 30 10.68 -6.46 15.06
C LYS A 30 9.57 -6.26 16.08
N ARG A 31 9.78 -6.69 17.35
CA ARG A 31 8.75 -6.63 18.40
C ARG A 31 8.46 -5.18 18.79
N LEU A 32 9.50 -4.38 19.01
CA LEU A 32 9.33 -2.95 19.33
C LEU A 32 8.61 -2.21 18.20
N PHE A 33 8.95 -2.52 16.95
CA PHE A 33 8.27 -1.90 15.81
C PHE A 33 6.80 -2.31 15.71
N LEU A 34 6.49 -3.60 15.92
CA LEU A 34 5.11 -4.09 15.93
C LEU A 34 4.28 -3.46 17.06
N ILE A 35 4.85 -3.30 18.26
CA ILE A 35 4.17 -2.61 19.37
C ILE A 35 3.85 -1.17 18.97
N SER A 36 4.81 -0.45 18.39
CA SER A 36 4.60 0.93 17.90
C SER A 36 3.51 0.98 16.83
N LEU A 37 3.57 0.11 15.82
CA LEU A 37 2.55 0.03 14.77
C LEU A 37 1.16 -0.33 15.32
N PHE A 38 1.08 -1.22 16.31
CA PHE A 38 -0.18 -1.59 16.96
C PHE A 38 -0.88 -0.37 17.55
N PHE A 39 -0.13 0.49 18.28
CA PHE A 39 -0.70 1.73 18.79
C PHE A 39 -1.17 2.67 17.67
N PHE A 40 -0.40 2.80 16.58
CA PHE A 40 -0.85 3.59 15.43
C PHE A 40 -2.11 3.00 14.79
N VAL A 41 -2.20 1.68 14.62
CA VAL A 41 -3.42 1.02 14.12
C VAL A 41 -4.60 1.38 15.00
N LEU A 42 -4.48 1.27 16.32
CA LEU A 42 -5.56 1.63 17.26
C LEU A 42 -5.97 3.11 17.14
N ILE A 43 -5.00 4.03 17.02
CA ILE A 43 -5.27 5.46 16.86
C ILE A 43 -6.04 5.73 15.57
N PHE A 44 -5.58 5.20 14.42
CA PHE A 44 -6.23 5.42 13.13
C PHE A 44 -7.62 4.80 13.09
N LEU A 45 -7.81 3.59 13.62
CA LEU A 45 -9.13 2.95 13.75
C LEU A 45 -10.05 3.76 14.66
N PHE A 46 -9.56 4.23 15.80
CA PHE A 46 -10.33 5.08 16.70
C PHE A 46 -10.79 6.36 16.00
N ILE A 47 -9.89 7.04 15.30
CA ILE A 47 -10.22 8.25 14.54
C ILE A 47 -11.29 7.94 13.48
N ASP A 48 -11.15 6.87 12.71
CA ASP A 48 -12.12 6.52 11.66
C ASP A 48 -13.51 6.17 12.24
N LEU A 49 -13.54 5.39 13.31
CA LEU A 49 -14.82 5.01 13.98
C LEU A 49 -15.47 6.20 14.69
N TYR A 50 -14.67 7.08 15.30
CA TYR A 50 -15.18 8.22 16.04
C TYR A 50 -15.60 9.37 15.13
N ARG A 51 -14.98 9.50 13.96
CA ARG A 51 -15.31 10.50 12.94
C ARG A 51 -16.79 10.49 12.56
N GLU A 52 -17.40 9.32 12.41
CA GLU A 52 -18.82 9.21 12.05
C GLU A 52 -19.76 9.58 13.21
N LYS A 53 -19.34 9.40 14.44
CA LYS A 53 -20.13 9.65 15.66
C LYS A 53 -20.04 11.11 16.14
N ASN A 54 -18.94 11.80 15.82
CA ASN A 54 -18.67 13.14 16.33
C ASN A 54 -18.75 14.20 15.23
N LYS A 55 -19.73 15.10 15.34
CA LYS A 55 -20.00 16.18 14.36
C LYS A 55 -18.78 17.10 14.13
N TYR A 56 -18.01 17.40 15.17
CA TYR A 56 -16.85 18.30 15.06
C TYR A 56 -15.72 17.64 14.30
N ILE A 57 -15.44 16.38 14.58
CA ILE A 57 -14.41 15.60 13.87
C ILE A 57 -14.83 15.40 12.41
N LYS A 58 -16.09 15.10 12.14
CA LYS A 58 -16.64 14.98 10.78
C LYS A 58 -16.46 16.28 9.98
N ILE A 59 -16.75 17.43 10.59
CA ILE A 59 -16.56 18.75 9.96
C ILE A 59 -15.08 19.00 9.68
N PHE A 60 -14.19 18.72 10.65
CA PHE A 60 -12.75 18.87 10.46
C PHE A 60 -12.24 18.00 9.29
N PHE A 61 -12.60 16.72 9.28
CA PHE A 61 -12.22 15.82 8.19
C PHE A 61 -12.75 16.26 6.83
N ASN A 62 -14.02 16.66 6.76
CA ASN A 62 -14.59 17.18 5.52
C ASN A 62 -13.90 18.45 5.04
N LYS A 63 -13.52 19.34 5.93
CA LYS A 63 -12.82 20.57 5.57
C LYS A 63 -11.44 20.34 4.97
N PHE A 64 -10.67 19.41 5.54
CA PHE A 64 -9.28 19.21 5.15
C PHE A 64 -9.06 18.05 4.18
N PHE A 65 -9.85 16.99 4.27
CA PHE A 65 -9.60 15.71 3.58
C PHE A 65 -10.66 15.32 2.55
N ASN A 66 -11.82 16.00 2.49
CA ASN A 66 -12.94 15.62 1.60
C ASN A 66 -12.50 15.39 0.13
N LYS A 67 -11.65 16.28 -0.40
CA LYS A 67 -11.16 16.18 -1.79
C LYS A 67 -10.23 14.97 -2.04
N MET A 68 -9.69 14.36 -0.99
CA MET A 68 -8.73 13.25 -1.06
C MET A 68 -9.36 11.91 -0.70
N MET A 69 -10.50 11.92 0.01
CA MET A 69 -11.22 10.72 0.42
C MET A 69 -12.03 10.13 -0.74
N ARG A 70 -12.08 8.80 -0.78
CA ARG A 70 -12.94 8.06 -1.71
C ARG A 70 -14.40 8.15 -1.26
N LYS A 71 -15.35 7.96 -2.18
CA LYS A 71 -16.80 8.03 -1.85
C LYS A 71 -17.21 7.10 -0.70
N HIS A 72 -16.69 5.87 -0.66
CA HIS A 72 -17.00 4.94 0.41
C HIS A 72 -16.40 5.35 1.77
N GLU A 73 -15.22 5.97 1.77
CA GLU A 73 -14.59 6.51 2.98
C GLU A 73 -15.42 7.67 3.56
N LEU A 74 -15.99 8.51 2.69
CA LEU A 74 -16.93 9.57 3.09
C LEU A 74 -18.24 9.03 3.69
N ASN A 75 -18.61 7.80 3.35
CA ASN A 75 -19.80 7.11 3.86
C ASN A 75 -19.51 6.24 5.10
N GLY A 76 -18.38 6.45 5.79
CA GLY A 76 -18.07 5.79 7.05
C GLY A 76 -17.20 4.53 6.94
N ALA A 77 -16.74 4.15 5.75
CA ALA A 77 -15.73 3.10 5.62
C ALA A 77 -14.36 3.56 6.14
N LEU A 78 -13.49 2.61 6.48
CA LEU A 78 -12.12 2.90 6.88
C LEU A 78 -11.39 3.69 5.79
N THR A 79 -10.59 4.66 6.21
CA THR A 79 -9.74 5.43 5.29
C THR A 79 -8.58 4.59 4.77
N GLY A 80 -8.02 5.00 3.64
CA GLY A 80 -6.79 4.41 3.11
C GLY A 80 -5.64 4.43 4.12
N ALA A 81 -5.59 5.43 5.02
CA ALA A 81 -4.58 5.50 6.08
C ALA A 81 -4.73 4.37 7.10
N SER A 82 -5.94 4.06 7.55
CA SER A 82 -6.20 2.91 8.42
C SER A 82 -5.83 1.60 7.74
N TRP A 83 -6.18 1.43 6.45
CA TRP A 83 -5.79 0.25 5.69
C TRP A 83 -4.28 0.09 5.55
N VAL A 84 -3.54 1.18 5.34
CA VAL A 84 -2.07 1.16 5.30
C VAL A 84 -1.49 0.71 6.64
N MET A 85 -1.98 1.25 7.78
CA MET A 85 -1.48 0.86 9.10
C MET A 85 -1.78 -0.60 9.42
N ILE A 86 -2.99 -1.08 9.15
CA ILE A 86 -3.37 -2.49 9.31
C ILE A 86 -2.48 -3.38 8.45
N SER A 87 -2.32 -3.02 7.19
CA SER A 87 -1.53 -3.79 6.23
C SER A 87 -0.06 -3.87 6.63
N ALA A 88 0.53 -2.74 7.03
CA ALA A 88 1.91 -2.71 7.51
C ALA A 88 2.09 -3.60 8.75
N PHE A 89 1.17 -3.50 9.72
CA PHE A 89 1.20 -4.34 10.92
C PHE A 89 1.11 -5.82 10.57
N VAL A 90 0.12 -6.23 9.77
CA VAL A 90 -0.09 -7.65 9.39
C VAL A 90 1.08 -8.18 8.56
N THR A 91 1.56 -7.40 7.59
CA THR A 91 2.68 -7.81 6.74
C THR A 91 3.96 -8.00 7.55
N ILE A 92 4.28 -7.06 8.43
CA ILE A 92 5.47 -7.15 9.29
C ILE A 92 5.32 -8.27 10.33
N LEU A 93 4.12 -8.51 10.85
CA LEU A 93 3.84 -9.58 11.79
C LEU A 93 4.14 -10.96 11.17
N ILE A 94 3.66 -11.19 9.96
CA ILE A 94 3.69 -12.52 9.30
C ILE A 94 5.04 -12.80 8.65
N PHE A 95 5.60 -11.82 7.91
CA PHE A 95 6.72 -12.09 7.00
C PHE A 95 8.09 -11.66 7.59
N PRO A 96 9.20 -12.24 7.07
CA PRO A 96 10.56 -11.79 7.37
C PRO A 96 10.77 -10.31 7.02
N LYS A 97 11.70 -9.66 7.73
CA LYS A 97 11.94 -8.21 7.65
C LYS A 97 12.11 -7.70 6.22
N ASN A 98 13.00 -8.33 5.45
CA ASN A 98 13.32 -7.85 4.10
C ASN A 98 12.14 -8.01 3.12
N ILE A 99 11.39 -9.11 3.22
CA ILE A 99 10.19 -9.36 2.42
C ILE A 99 9.11 -8.33 2.78
N ALA A 100 8.85 -8.10 4.06
CA ALA A 100 7.86 -7.13 4.52
C ALA A 100 8.20 -5.71 4.03
N ILE A 101 9.47 -5.30 4.14
CA ILE A 101 9.92 -3.99 3.67
C ILE A 101 9.68 -3.83 2.17
N LEU A 102 10.13 -4.80 1.35
CA LEU A 102 10.01 -4.71 -0.10
C LEU A 102 8.55 -4.70 -0.55
N SER A 103 7.70 -5.52 0.06
CA SER A 103 6.27 -5.57 -0.28
C SER A 103 5.53 -4.27 0.08
N LEU A 104 5.89 -3.60 1.18
CA LEU A 104 5.35 -2.29 1.54
C LEU A 104 5.86 -1.18 0.60
N ILE A 105 7.07 -1.30 0.07
CA ILE A 105 7.59 -0.41 -0.99
C ILE A 105 6.78 -0.61 -2.28
N PHE A 106 6.49 -1.86 -2.67
CA PHE A 106 5.65 -2.14 -3.84
C PHE A 106 4.24 -1.56 -3.69
N MET A 107 3.64 -1.67 -2.51
CA MET A 107 2.36 -1.03 -2.22
C MET A 107 2.44 0.50 -2.45
N SER A 108 3.41 1.17 -1.88
CA SER A 108 3.49 2.63 -1.91
C SER A 108 3.87 3.17 -3.30
N ILE A 109 4.90 2.61 -3.92
CA ILE A 109 5.43 3.10 -5.20
C ILE A 109 4.68 2.46 -6.38
N GLY A 110 4.46 1.14 -6.34
CA GLY A 110 3.81 0.39 -7.42
C GLY A 110 2.38 0.87 -7.68
N ASP A 111 1.53 0.94 -6.63
CA ASP A 111 0.16 1.48 -6.77
C ASP A 111 0.16 2.95 -7.23
N THR A 112 1.10 3.75 -6.74
CA THR A 112 1.20 5.14 -7.20
C THR A 112 1.52 5.21 -8.68
N ALA A 113 2.52 4.46 -9.15
CA ALA A 113 2.93 4.42 -10.54
C ALA A 113 1.81 3.86 -11.44
N ALA A 114 1.18 2.76 -11.04
CA ALA A 114 0.07 2.15 -11.74
C ALA A 114 -1.13 3.12 -11.86
N GLY A 115 -1.52 3.74 -10.75
CA GLY A 115 -2.64 4.68 -10.73
C GLY A 115 -2.41 5.93 -11.57
N LEU A 116 -1.21 6.51 -11.55
CA LEU A 116 -0.88 7.70 -12.36
C LEU A 116 -0.78 7.36 -13.85
N ALA A 117 -0.11 6.25 -14.21
CA ALA A 117 0.00 5.80 -15.59
C ALA A 117 -1.37 5.43 -16.15
N GLY A 118 -2.16 4.64 -15.42
CA GLY A 118 -3.49 4.23 -15.84
C GLY A 118 -4.42 5.40 -16.12
N ARG A 119 -4.32 6.50 -15.35
CA ARG A 119 -5.11 7.72 -15.61
C ARG A 119 -4.59 8.55 -16.74
N LYS A 120 -3.28 8.55 -17.00
CA LYS A 120 -2.65 9.38 -18.02
C LYS A 120 -2.71 8.75 -19.42
N ILE A 121 -2.44 7.46 -19.51
CA ILE A 121 -2.28 6.75 -20.78
C ILE A 121 -3.16 5.50 -20.92
N GLY A 122 -3.92 5.13 -19.87
CA GLY A 122 -4.74 3.92 -19.84
C GLY A 122 -5.85 3.94 -20.90
N LYS A 123 -5.91 2.91 -21.72
CA LYS A 123 -6.91 2.68 -22.76
C LYS A 123 -7.68 1.38 -22.52
N LEU A 124 -6.96 0.30 -22.17
CA LEU A 124 -7.55 -1.02 -21.95
C LEU A 124 -7.97 -1.16 -20.49
N LYS A 125 -9.27 -1.17 -20.23
CA LYS A 125 -9.82 -1.23 -18.88
C LYS A 125 -9.94 -2.67 -18.35
N ILE A 126 -9.59 -2.85 -17.06
CA ILE A 126 -9.87 -4.04 -16.27
C ILE A 126 -10.61 -3.55 -15.01
N GLY A 127 -11.95 -3.59 -15.01
CA GLY A 127 -12.76 -2.95 -13.98
C GLY A 127 -12.51 -1.42 -13.91
N GLU A 128 -12.08 -0.94 -12.76
CA GLU A 128 -11.71 0.48 -12.55
C GLU A 128 -10.25 0.79 -12.90
N LYS A 129 -9.45 -0.23 -13.17
CA LYS A 129 -8.01 -0.14 -13.47
C LYS A 129 -7.74 -0.26 -14.98
N THR A 130 -6.47 -0.25 -15.38
CA THR A 130 -6.07 -0.37 -16.78
C THR A 130 -4.84 -1.27 -16.94
N VAL A 131 -4.74 -1.91 -18.11
CA VAL A 131 -3.57 -2.75 -18.46
C VAL A 131 -2.29 -1.92 -18.48
N GLU A 132 -2.34 -0.70 -19.01
CA GLU A 132 -1.18 0.20 -19.08
C GLU A 132 -0.72 0.60 -17.68
N GLY A 133 -1.68 0.82 -16.76
CA GLY A 133 -1.38 1.06 -15.34
C GLY A 133 -0.66 -0.13 -14.72
N PHE A 134 -1.19 -1.34 -14.91
CA PHE A 134 -0.56 -2.57 -14.44
C PHE A 134 0.87 -2.72 -14.96
N VAL A 135 1.07 -2.60 -16.28
CA VAL A 135 2.39 -2.75 -16.89
C VAL A 135 3.37 -1.72 -16.33
N PHE A 136 2.95 -0.46 -16.19
CA PHE A 136 3.82 0.58 -15.66
C PHE A 136 4.16 0.38 -14.18
N GLY A 137 3.17 -0.01 -13.38
CA GLY A 137 3.38 -0.38 -11.97
C GLY A 137 4.34 -1.55 -11.81
N PHE A 138 4.16 -2.60 -12.63
CA PHE A 138 5.05 -3.75 -12.64
C PHE A 138 6.49 -3.37 -13.04
N LEU A 139 6.68 -2.58 -14.08
CA LEU A 139 8.02 -2.14 -14.51
C LEU A 139 8.75 -1.34 -13.41
N VAL A 140 8.03 -0.45 -12.74
CA VAL A 140 8.60 0.32 -11.62
C VAL A 140 8.97 -0.60 -10.46
N CYS A 141 8.11 -1.55 -10.08
CA CYS A 141 8.40 -2.54 -9.04
C CYS A 141 9.56 -3.48 -9.44
N ALA A 142 9.68 -3.85 -10.73
CA ALA A 142 10.78 -4.65 -11.23
C ALA A 142 12.13 -3.91 -11.14
N ILE A 143 12.14 -2.61 -11.43
CA ILE A 143 13.35 -1.76 -11.23
C ILE A 143 13.71 -1.70 -9.74
N ILE A 144 12.74 -1.55 -8.85
CA ILE A 144 12.95 -1.59 -7.40
C ILE A 144 13.52 -2.96 -7.00
N SER A 145 12.94 -4.06 -7.47
CA SER A 145 13.42 -5.43 -7.23
C SER A 145 14.86 -5.62 -7.64
N TYR A 146 15.26 -5.11 -8.81
CA TYR A 146 16.61 -5.19 -9.31
C TYR A 146 17.63 -4.44 -8.42
N ASN A 147 17.21 -3.33 -7.84
CA ASN A 147 18.07 -2.51 -6.96
C ASN A 147 18.04 -2.96 -5.49
N TYR A 148 17.03 -3.71 -5.05
CA TYR A 148 16.89 -4.19 -3.68
C TYR A 148 17.68 -5.47 -3.47
N LYS A 149 18.96 -5.33 -3.08
CA LYS A 149 19.91 -6.46 -3.02
C LYS A 149 19.75 -7.41 -1.82
N LEU A 150 18.81 -7.11 -0.91
CA LEU A 150 18.56 -7.95 0.29
C LEU A 150 17.68 -9.17 0.01
N ILE A 151 17.09 -9.24 -1.17
CA ILE A 151 16.34 -10.40 -1.68
C ILE A 151 16.83 -10.66 -3.10
N PRO A 152 17.10 -11.93 -3.48
CA PRO A 152 17.47 -12.27 -4.86
C PRO A 152 16.44 -11.74 -5.86
N PHE A 153 16.93 -11.21 -6.99
CA PHE A 153 16.04 -10.67 -8.04
C PHE A 153 15.06 -11.73 -8.56
N SER A 154 15.50 -12.99 -8.66
CA SER A 154 14.65 -14.13 -9.05
C SER A 154 13.43 -14.33 -8.13
N ILE A 155 13.50 -13.93 -6.87
CA ILE A 155 12.38 -13.98 -5.92
C ILE A 155 11.54 -12.69 -5.99
N SER A 156 12.21 -11.55 -5.91
CA SER A 156 11.55 -10.25 -5.80
C SER A 156 10.77 -9.86 -7.05
N ILE A 157 11.18 -10.35 -8.24
CA ILE A 157 10.44 -10.12 -9.49
C ILE A 157 9.05 -10.79 -9.47
N TYR A 158 8.92 -11.99 -8.90
CA TYR A 158 7.61 -12.62 -8.71
C TYR A 158 6.74 -11.86 -7.69
N GLY A 159 7.35 -11.32 -6.64
CA GLY A 159 6.66 -10.43 -5.70
C GLY A 159 6.09 -9.20 -6.39
N SER A 160 6.87 -8.56 -7.27
CA SER A 160 6.41 -7.41 -8.03
C SER A 160 5.29 -7.76 -9.01
N LEU A 161 5.40 -8.90 -9.70
CA LEU A 161 4.38 -9.37 -10.65
C LEU A 161 3.06 -9.67 -9.95
N VAL A 162 3.10 -10.51 -8.90
CA VAL A 162 1.90 -10.93 -8.17
C VAL A 162 1.26 -9.74 -7.44
N GLY A 163 2.05 -8.86 -6.82
CA GLY A 163 1.53 -7.65 -6.19
C GLY A 163 0.76 -6.78 -7.17
N MET A 164 1.27 -6.57 -8.38
CA MET A 164 0.58 -5.77 -9.40
C MET A 164 -0.60 -6.51 -10.05
N ILE A 165 -0.58 -7.83 -10.15
CA ILE A 165 -1.78 -8.61 -10.54
C ILE A 165 -2.90 -8.37 -9.52
N PHE A 166 -2.60 -8.46 -8.23
CA PHE A 166 -3.59 -8.23 -7.18
C PHE A 166 -4.06 -6.76 -7.10
N GLU A 167 -3.24 -5.80 -7.53
CA GLU A 167 -3.65 -4.40 -7.67
C GLU A 167 -4.79 -4.26 -8.70
N VAL A 168 -4.69 -4.97 -9.84
CA VAL A 168 -5.67 -4.88 -10.93
C VAL A 168 -6.92 -5.74 -10.67
N LEU A 169 -6.81 -6.83 -9.93
CA LEU A 169 -7.93 -7.73 -9.67
C LEU A 169 -9.05 -7.01 -8.89
N PRO A 170 -10.32 -7.11 -9.36
CA PRO A 170 -11.49 -6.47 -8.73
C PRO A 170 -11.95 -7.25 -7.47
N LEU A 171 -11.07 -7.43 -6.51
CA LEU A 171 -11.38 -8.06 -5.23
C LEU A 171 -11.98 -7.04 -4.25
N PRO A 172 -12.89 -7.46 -3.35
CA PRO A 172 -13.53 -6.59 -2.36
C PRO A 172 -12.61 -6.26 -1.18
N LEU A 173 -11.34 -6.01 -1.45
CA LEU A 173 -10.31 -5.64 -0.47
C LEU A 173 -9.57 -4.39 -0.94
N ASP A 174 -9.13 -3.57 0.00
CA ASP A 174 -8.36 -2.37 -0.33
C ASP A 174 -6.98 -2.72 -0.92
N ASP A 175 -6.52 -1.92 -1.89
CA ASP A 175 -5.23 -2.14 -2.57
C ASP A 175 -4.06 -2.06 -1.60
N ASN A 176 -4.19 -1.22 -0.54
CA ASN A 176 -3.18 -1.12 0.52
C ASN A 176 -2.96 -2.43 1.28
N LEU A 177 -3.94 -3.33 1.28
CA LEU A 177 -3.85 -4.65 1.90
C LEU A 177 -3.46 -5.73 0.87
N LYS A 178 -4.09 -5.71 -0.31
CA LYS A 178 -3.89 -6.74 -1.34
C LYS A 178 -2.45 -6.81 -1.82
N ILE A 179 -1.87 -5.65 -2.16
CA ILE A 179 -0.54 -5.59 -2.77
C ILE A 179 0.55 -6.14 -1.85
N PRO A 180 0.71 -5.65 -0.60
CA PRO A 180 1.81 -6.12 0.24
C PRO A 180 1.63 -7.57 0.69
N LEU A 181 0.40 -8.01 0.98
CA LEU A 181 0.19 -9.40 1.39
C LEU A 181 0.44 -10.38 0.26
N SER A 182 -0.06 -10.11 -0.94
CA SER A 182 0.13 -11.01 -2.09
C SER A 182 1.60 -11.08 -2.52
N SER A 183 2.28 -9.92 -2.63
CA SER A 183 3.69 -9.88 -2.98
C SER A 183 4.58 -10.53 -1.92
N ALA A 184 4.31 -10.30 -0.63
CA ALA A 184 5.06 -10.94 0.44
C ALA A 184 4.82 -12.44 0.48
N SER A 185 3.58 -12.89 0.29
CA SER A 185 3.24 -14.33 0.32
C SER A 185 3.99 -15.10 -0.77
N ILE A 186 4.02 -14.61 -2.00
CA ILE A 186 4.73 -15.31 -3.08
C ILE A 186 6.25 -15.29 -2.87
N MET A 187 6.82 -14.15 -2.44
CA MET A 187 8.25 -14.08 -2.15
C MET A 187 8.64 -15.04 -1.04
N TYR A 188 7.86 -15.09 0.03
CA TYR A 188 8.09 -16.00 1.16
C TYR A 188 7.93 -17.47 0.76
N ALA A 189 6.93 -17.80 -0.04
CA ALA A 189 6.73 -19.17 -0.53
C ALA A 189 7.92 -19.62 -1.40
N ILE A 190 8.42 -18.77 -2.30
CA ILE A 190 9.58 -19.10 -3.14
C ILE A 190 10.82 -19.27 -2.27
N GLU A 191 11.08 -18.35 -1.33
CA GLU A 191 12.24 -18.43 -0.42
C GLU A 191 12.20 -19.69 0.43
N PHE A 192 11.02 -20.08 0.93
CA PHE A 192 10.88 -21.23 1.85
C PHE A 192 10.89 -22.58 1.16
N TYR A 193 10.30 -22.71 -0.07
CA TYR A 193 10.10 -23.99 -0.73
C TYR A 193 11.08 -24.28 -1.88
N ILE A 194 11.80 -23.27 -2.38
CA ILE A 194 12.62 -23.42 -3.59
C ILE A 194 14.12 -23.20 -3.29
N ILE A 195 14.47 -22.51 -2.22
CA ILE A 195 15.83 -22.26 -1.77
C ILE A 195 16.07 -22.93 -0.42
#